data_1b2dfc7e6205e8a405468b60f28fb33b
#
_entry.id   1b2dfc7e6205e8a405468b60f28fb33b
#
_cell.length_a   1.000
_cell.length_b   1.000
_cell.length_c   1.000
_cell.angle_alpha   90.00
_cell.angle_beta   90.00
_cell.angle_gamma   90.00
#
_symmetry.space_group_name_H-M   'P 1'
#
loop_
_entity.id
_entity.type
_entity.pdbx_description
1 polymer ?
#
loop_
_entity_poly.entity_id
_entity_poly.type
_entity_poly.pdbx_seq_one_letter_code
_entity_poly.pdbx_strand_id
1 'polypeptide(L)'
;ECMKRLHAYAEERFHGLNDDYRRYIATIDSEKIRKEYDSIVSDGDPVSKHNFRLPETIQVPHEVGGKEYRDHLFVSEATGTAKLKLNGWEAELIETEEKRPDFVCWIRNPSRGSWALCIPYEIDGEIKPTYPDFIVVRKDDRVGYVIDILEPHSPDFKDNLGKAKGFAEYARQNPGVGRIQLIRMSNC
;
A
#
# COMPACT_ATOMS: atom_id res chain seq x y z
N GLU A 1 13.81 -14.79 25.00
CA GLU A 1 13.41 -16.20 24.75
C GLU A 1 11.89 -16.39 24.94
N CYS A 2 11.32 -16.05 26.12
CA CYS A 2 9.91 -16.27 26.41
C CYS A 2 8.97 -15.49 25.45
N MET A 3 9.28 -14.23 25.15
CA MET A 3 8.50 -13.41 24.21
C MET A 3 8.52 -13.97 22.79
N LYS A 4 9.67 -14.43 22.30
CA LYS A 4 9.75 -15.07 20.97
C LYS A 4 8.87 -16.31 20.87
N ARG A 5 8.88 -17.14 21.90
CA ARG A 5 8.02 -18.35 21.94
C ARG A 5 6.53 -18.00 22.02
N LEU A 6 6.19 -16.93 22.76
CA LEU A 6 4.81 -16.45 22.85
C LEU A 6 4.33 -15.90 21.51
N HIS A 7 5.17 -15.12 20.82
CA HIS A 7 4.84 -14.61 19.47
C HIS A 7 4.64 -15.77 18.49
N ALA A 8 5.58 -16.70 18.41
CA ALA A 8 5.45 -17.86 17.51
C ALA A 8 4.17 -18.69 17.78
N TYR A 9 3.84 -18.91 19.06
CA TYR A 9 2.59 -19.58 19.43
C TYR A 9 1.35 -18.78 19.03
N ALA A 10 1.36 -17.46 19.25
CA ALA A 10 0.25 -16.59 18.88
C ALA A 10 0.04 -16.55 17.36
N GLU A 11 1.13 -16.47 16.59
CA GLU A 11 1.09 -16.54 15.12
C GLU A 11 0.53 -17.88 14.62
N GLU A 12 1.06 -18.98 15.10
CA GLU A 12 0.58 -20.33 14.74
C GLU A 12 -0.92 -20.48 15.04
N ARG A 13 -1.34 -20.00 16.22
CA ARG A 13 -2.75 -20.04 16.62
C ARG A 13 -3.64 -19.16 15.77
N PHE A 14 -3.15 -17.95 15.46
CA PHE A 14 -3.86 -17.00 14.58
C PHE A 14 -4.04 -17.57 13.17
N HIS A 15 -2.98 -18.11 12.58
CA HIS A 15 -3.05 -18.73 11.25
C HIS A 15 -4.03 -19.91 11.22
N GLY A 16 -4.00 -20.77 12.23
CA GLY A 16 -4.93 -21.89 12.32
C GLY A 16 -6.40 -21.44 12.39
N LEU A 17 -6.68 -20.45 13.24
CA LEU A 17 -8.03 -19.89 13.37
C LEU A 17 -8.47 -19.15 12.10
N ASN A 18 -7.58 -18.44 11.44
CA ASN A 18 -7.84 -17.75 10.20
C ASN A 18 -8.18 -18.72 9.05
N ASP A 19 -7.44 -19.83 8.94
CA ASP A 19 -7.71 -20.87 7.93
C ASP A 19 -9.03 -21.57 8.18
N ASP A 20 -9.39 -21.84 9.43
CA ASP A 20 -10.67 -22.40 9.81
C ASP A 20 -11.81 -21.44 9.46
N TYR A 21 -11.64 -20.16 9.77
CA TYR A 21 -12.62 -19.14 9.47
C TYR A 21 -12.79 -18.92 7.95
N ARG A 22 -11.69 -18.90 7.19
CA ARG A 22 -11.73 -18.82 5.72
C ARG A 22 -12.51 -20.00 5.10
N ARG A 23 -12.28 -21.20 5.60
CA ARG A 23 -13.05 -22.39 5.17
C ARG A 23 -14.53 -22.25 5.47
N TYR A 24 -14.87 -21.75 6.64
CA TYR A 24 -16.25 -21.49 7.03
C TYR A 24 -16.90 -20.44 6.14
N ILE A 25 -16.27 -19.28 5.94
CA ILE A 25 -16.79 -18.19 5.09
C ILE A 25 -16.94 -18.64 3.63
N ALA A 26 -16.09 -19.51 3.12
CA ALA A 26 -16.22 -20.05 1.76
C ALA A 26 -17.50 -20.88 1.57
N THR A 27 -18.10 -21.39 2.65
CA THR A 27 -19.38 -22.11 2.60
C THR A 27 -20.59 -21.19 2.62
N ILE A 28 -20.41 -19.89 2.89
CA ILE A 28 -21.49 -18.91 3.01
C ILE A 28 -21.70 -18.22 1.66
N ASP A 29 -22.87 -18.35 1.11
CA ASP A 29 -23.28 -17.69 -0.13
C ASP A 29 -23.82 -16.27 0.14
N SER A 30 -22.96 -15.39 0.69
CA SER A 30 -23.28 -14.00 0.99
C SER A 30 -22.11 -13.09 0.69
N GLU A 31 -22.23 -12.30 -0.36
CA GLU A 31 -21.21 -11.31 -0.75
C GLU A 31 -20.95 -10.26 0.35
N LYS A 32 -21.99 -9.89 1.11
CA LYS A 32 -21.86 -8.95 2.23
C LYS A 32 -20.94 -9.49 3.32
N ILE A 33 -21.15 -10.75 3.73
CA ILE A 33 -20.35 -11.39 4.78
C ILE A 33 -18.90 -11.58 4.29
N ARG A 34 -18.69 -11.92 3.02
CA ARG A 34 -17.34 -12.01 2.45
C ARG A 34 -16.61 -10.65 2.48
N LYS A 35 -17.30 -9.57 2.13
CA LYS A 35 -16.72 -8.20 2.20
C LYS A 35 -16.37 -7.79 3.63
N GLU A 36 -17.24 -8.09 4.60
CA GLU A 36 -16.95 -7.83 6.02
C GLU A 36 -15.75 -8.65 6.50
N TYR A 37 -15.64 -9.91 6.10
CA TYR A 37 -14.50 -10.76 6.42
C TYR A 37 -13.20 -10.23 5.82
N ASP A 38 -13.20 -9.89 4.53
CA ASP A 38 -12.03 -9.36 3.84
C ASP A 38 -11.53 -8.06 4.50
N SER A 39 -12.46 -7.22 5.00
CA SER A 39 -12.13 -6.02 5.78
C SER A 39 -11.45 -6.36 7.10
N ILE A 40 -12.00 -7.29 7.88
CA ILE A 40 -11.45 -7.70 9.19
C ILE A 40 -10.07 -8.34 9.03
N VAL A 41 -9.91 -9.21 8.03
CA VAL A 41 -8.63 -9.89 7.78
C VAL A 41 -7.58 -8.90 7.28
N SER A 42 -7.96 -7.94 6.43
CA SER A 42 -7.04 -6.91 5.96
C SER A 42 -6.53 -6.00 7.08
N ASP A 43 -7.36 -5.73 8.08
CA ASP A 43 -6.98 -4.92 9.24
C ASP A 43 -6.19 -5.71 10.30
N GLY A 44 -6.38 -7.03 10.36
CA GLY A 44 -5.80 -7.90 11.40
C GLY A 44 -4.52 -8.64 11.03
N ASP A 45 -4.25 -8.84 9.75
CA ASP A 45 -3.10 -9.62 9.27
C ASP A 45 -2.30 -8.88 8.20
N PRO A 46 -1.33 -8.04 8.61
CA PRO A 46 -0.47 -7.33 7.66
C PRO A 46 0.44 -8.27 6.86
N VAL A 47 0.50 -9.56 7.22
CA VAL A 47 1.34 -10.57 6.57
C VAL A 47 0.57 -11.43 5.59
N SER A 48 -0.75 -11.52 5.75
CA SER A 48 -1.56 -12.28 4.80
C SER A 48 -1.49 -11.60 3.43
N LYS A 49 -1.33 -12.39 2.41
CA LYS A 49 -1.26 -11.99 1.00
C LYS A 49 -2.37 -10.99 0.67
N HIS A 50 -2.08 -9.73 0.92
CA HIS A 50 -2.97 -8.64 0.58
C HIS A 50 -3.10 -8.64 -0.95
N ASN A 51 -4.17 -9.18 -1.46
CA ASN A 51 -4.58 -8.90 -2.81
C ASN A 51 -5.05 -7.45 -2.84
N PHE A 52 -4.10 -6.55 -3.04
CA PHE A 52 -4.41 -5.15 -3.24
C PHE A 52 -5.39 -5.02 -4.41
N ARG A 53 -6.59 -4.56 -4.09
CA ARG A 53 -7.65 -4.31 -5.09
C ARG A 53 -8.13 -2.89 -4.91
N LEU A 54 -7.95 -2.09 -5.95
CA LEU A 54 -8.56 -0.77 -5.99
C LEU A 54 -10.08 -0.90 -6.02
N PRO A 55 -10.80 -0.14 -5.19
CA PRO A 55 -12.24 -0.04 -5.30
C PRO A 55 -12.63 0.70 -6.59
N GLU A 56 -13.83 0.45 -7.09
CA GLU A 56 -14.36 1.17 -8.26
C GLU A 56 -14.60 2.64 -7.96
N THR A 57 -14.98 2.93 -6.72
CA THR A 57 -15.25 4.30 -6.26
C THR A 57 -14.70 4.52 -4.85
N ILE A 58 -14.21 5.72 -4.58
CA ILE A 58 -13.84 6.17 -3.24
C ILE A 58 -14.46 7.53 -2.96
N GLN A 59 -14.47 7.92 -1.68
CA GLN A 59 -14.67 9.32 -1.35
C GLN A 59 -13.42 10.10 -1.77
N VAL A 60 -13.54 10.94 -2.80
CA VAL A 60 -12.41 11.70 -3.36
C VAL A 60 -11.81 12.62 -2.29
N PRO A 61 -10.48 12.63 -2.12
CA PRO A 61 -9.83 13.48 -1.15
C PRO A 61 -10.15 14.97 -1.36
N HIS A 62 -10.53 15.64 -0.29
CA HIS A 62 -10.76 17.08 -0.26
C HIS A 62 -10.20 17.69 1.02
N GLU A 63 -8.88 17.84 1.08
CA GLU A 63 -8.21 18.40 2.25
C GLU A 63 -8.21 19.93 2.21
N VAL A 64 -8.70 20.56 3.28
CA VAL A 64 -8.74 22.02 3.39
C VAL A 64 -7.33 22.61 3.30
N GLY A 65 -7.13 23.53 2.36
CA GLY A 65 -5.83 24.14 2.07
C GLY A 65 -4.86 23.22 1.28
N GLY A 66 -5.35 22.10 0.76
CA GLY A 66 -4.58 21.26 -0.15
C GLY A 66 -4.47 21.86 -1.56
N LYS A 67 -3.46 21.40 -2.32
CA LYS A 67 -3.32 21.67 -3.77
C LYS A 67 -4.25 20.73 -4.53
N GLU A 68 -4.76 21.19 -5.67
CA GLU A 68 -5.57 20.39 -6.59
C GLU A 68 -4.68 19.61 -7.56
N TYR A 69 -4.96 18.29 -7.67
CA TYR A 69 -4.25 17.37 -8.57
C TYR A 69 -5.24 16.77 -9.56
N ARG A 70 -4.90 16.84 -10.84
CA ARG A 70 -5.72 16.27 -11.94
C ARG A 70 -5.35 14.85 -12.27
N ASP A 71 -4.09 14.49 -12.04
CA ASP A 71 -3.53 13.20 -12.41
C ASP A 71 -3.62 12.16 -11.28
N HIS A 72 -4.34 12.48 -10.19
CA HIS A 72 -4.74 11.50 -9.20
C HIS A 72 -5.80 10.57 -9.81
N LEU A 73 -5.66 9.25 -9.60
CA LEU A 73 -6.55 8.24 -10.21
C LEU A 73 -8.03 8.50 -9.89
N PHE A 74 -8.31 8.89 -8.66
CA PHE A 74 -9.65 9.25 -8.23
C PHE A 74 -9.80 10.76 -8.17
N VAL A 75 -10.59 11.30 -9.06
CA VAL A 75 -10.93 12.72 -9.11
C VAL A 75 -12.43 12.94 -8.95
N SER A 76 -12.81 14.09 -8.44
CA SER A 76 -14.22 14.47 -8.36
C SER A 76 -14.78 14.71 -9.77
N GLU A 77 -15.93 14.12 -10.08
CA GLU A 77 -16.63 14.38 -11.34
C GLU A 77 -16.97 15.86 -11.55
N ALA A 78 -17.22 16.57 -10.45
CA ALA A 78 -17.60 17.99 -10.51
C ALA A 78 -16.42 18.91 -10.83
N THR A 79 -15.19 18.57 -10.39
CA THR A 79 -14.01 19.45 -10.52
C THR A 79 -12.92 18.87 -11.41
N GLY A 80 -12.94 17.57 -11.65
CA GLY A 80 -11.85 16.85 -12.34
C GLY A 80 -10.55 16.82 -11.54
N THR A 81 -10.61 17.05 -10.21
CA THR A 81 -9.42 17.11 -9.34
C THR A 81 -9.62 16.36 -8.04
N ALA A 82 -8.51 15.95 -7.42
CA ALA A 82 -8.43 15.58 -6.01
C ALA A 82 -7.65 16.66 -5.26
N LYS A 83 -8.03 16.97 -4.02
CA LYS A 83 -7.42 18.04 -3.23
C LYS A 83 -6.65 17.44 -2.04
N LEU A 84 -5.33 17.54 -2.08
CA LEU A 84 -4.42 16.86 -1.15
C LEU A 84 -3.36 17.81 -0.60
N LYS A 85 -3.00 17.61 0.66
CA LYS A 85 -1.83 18.23 1.29
C LYS A 85 -0.66 17.27 1.21
N LEU A 86 0.22 17.47 0.27
CA LEU A 86 1.50 16.78 0.20
C LEU A 86 2.56 17.64 0.92
N ASN A 87 3.46 16.98 1.64
CA ASN A 87 4.67 17.65 2.13
C ASN A 87 5.63 17.96 0.97
N GLY A 88 6.72 18.71 1.24
CA GLY A 88 7.64 19.12 0.18
C GLY A 88 8.23 17.96 -0.62
N TRP A 89 8.63 16.89 0.04
CA TRP A 89 9.24 15.71 -0.60
C TRP A 89 8.20 14.91 -1.41
N GLU A 90 7.01 14.74 -0.87
CA GLU A 90 5.88 14.11 -1.55
C GLU A 90 5.50 14.87 -2.83
N ALA A 91 5.40 16.20 -2.74
CA ALA A 91 5.06 17.04 -3.88
C ALA A 91 6.14 16.99 -4.97
N GLU A 92 7.42 17.08 -4.60
CA GLU A 92 8.54 17.02 -5.54
C GLU A 92 8.63 15.65 -6.24
N LEU A 93 8.37 14.55 -5.49
CA LEU A 93 8.30 13.22 -6.06
C LEU A 93 7.21 13.14 -7.13
N ILE A 94 6.00 13.55 -6.81
CA ILE A 94 4.88 13.51 -7.76
C ILE A 94 5.13 14.41 -8.98
N GLU A 95 5.61 15.62 -8.79
CA GLU A 95 5.98 16.52 -9.89
C GLU A 95 7.10 15.95 -10.78
N THR A 96 7.96 15.11 -10.23
CA THR A 96 9.01 14.42 -10.99
C THR A 96 8.44 13.25 -11.80
N GLU A 97 7.57 12.45 -11.20
CA GLU A 97 6.92 11.33 -11.89
C GLU A 97 5.98 11.82 -12.99
N GLU A 98 5.21 12.89 -12.78
CA GLU A 98 4.31 13.49 -13.78
C GLU A 98 5.04 13.96 -15.06
N LYS A 99 6.33 14.29 -14.97
CA LYS A 99 7.15 14.68 -16.15
C LYS A 99 7.62 13.51 -17.01
N ARG A 100 7.41 12.28 -16.57
CA ARG A 100 7.87 11.10 -17.31
C ARG A 100 6.96 10.85 -18.52
N PRO A 101 7.53 10.47 -19.66
CA PRO A 101 6.75 10.24 -20.90
C PRO A 101 5.81 9.02 -20.78
N ASP A 102 6.10 8.09 -19.89
CA ASP A 102 5.34 6.87 -19.64
C ASP A 102 4.33 6.99 -18.48
N PHE A 103 4.28 8.14 -17.82
CA PHE A 103 3.36 8.41 -16.72
C PHE A 103 1.88 8.39 -17.17
N VAL A 104 1.01 7.86 -16.31
CA VAL A 104 -0.45 7.81 -16.54
C VAL A 104 -1.22 8.51 -15.44
N CYS A 105 -1.08 8.05 -14.21
CA CYS A 105 -1.73 8.61 -13.03
C CYS A 105 -1.05 8.10 -11.76
N TRP A 106 -1.48 8.63 -10.62
CA TRP A 106 -1.01 8.21 -9.31
C TRP A 106 -2.14 8.15 -8.28
N ILE A 107 -1.91 7.46 -7.19
CA ILE A 107 -2.79 7.41 -6.03
C ILE A 107 -1.95 7.67 -4.79
N ARG A 108 -2.44 8.52 -3.88
CA ARG A 108 -1.98 8.48 -2.51
C ARG A 108 -2.56 7.26 -1.81
N ASN A 109 -1.70 6.33 -1.42
CA ASN A 109 -2.11 5.14 -0.69
C ASN A 109 -2.57 5.55 0.72
N PRO A 110 -3.78 5.17 1.15
CA PRO A 110 -4.24 5.53 2.49
C PRO A 110 -3.48 4.74 3.55
N SER A 111 -3.15 5.37 4.66
CA SER A 111 -2.65 4.64 5.82
C SER A 111 -3.82 3.92 6.50
N ARG A 112 -3.77 2.57 6.56
CA ARG A 112 -4.77 1.74 7.25
C ARG A 112 -6.20 1.83 6.71
N GLY A 113 -6.37 1.82 5.39
CA GLY A 113 -7.70 1.72 4.76
C GLY A 113 -8.00 0.28 4.34
N SER A 114 -9.27 -0.06 4.15
CA SER A 114 -9.70 -1.38 3.68
C SER A 114 -9.16 -1.77 2.30
N TRP A 115 -8.70 -0.79 1.52
CA TRP A 115 -8.07 -0.96 0.22
C TRP A 115 -6.61 -0.44 0.19
N ALA A 116 -6.02 -0.15 1.35
CA ALA A 116 -4.64 0.31 1.44
C ALA A 116 -3.66 -0.79 1.04
N LEU A 117 -2.69 -0.46 0.22
CA LEU A 117 -1.54 -1.32 0.00
C LEU A 117 -0.72 -1.37 1.28
N CYS A 118 -0.59 -2.55 1.85
CA CYS A 118 0.22 -2.81 3.04
C CYS A 118 1.36 -3.76 2.67
N ILE A 119 2.57 -3.43 3.05
CA ILE A 119 3.75 -4.30 2.87
C ILE A 119 4.33 -4.60 4.25
N PRO A 120 4.41 -5.86 4.65
CA PRO A 120 5.02 -6.23 5.92
C PRO A 120 6.55 -6.09 5.87
N TYR A 121 7.14 -5.68 6.99
CA TYR A 121 8.59 -5.66 7.18
C TYR A 121 8.97 -6.08 8.59
N GLU A 122 10.19 -6.58 8.77
CA GLU A 122 10.71 -6.99 10.06
C GLU A 122 11.65 -5.93 10.65
N ILE A 123 11.46 -5.62 11.93
CA ILE A 123 12.37 -4.82 12.75
C ILE A 123 12.44 -5.40 14.16
N ASP A 124 13.65 -5.63 14.66
CA ASP A 124 13.91 -6.16 16.01
C ASP A 124 13.19 -7.50 16.30
N GLY A 125 12.96 -8.32 15.27
CA GLY A 125 12.27 -9.59 15.35
C GLY A 125 10.74 -9.48 15.42
N GLU A 126 10.19 -8.28 15.19
CA GLU A 126 8.76 -8.03 15.08
C GLU A 126 8.38 -7.70 13.64
N ILE A 127 7.25 -8.24 13.17
CA ILE A 127 6.68 -7.89 11.88
C ILE A 127 5.78 -6.68 12.05
N LYS A 128 6.04 -5.64 11.24
CA LYS A 128 5.28 -4.39 11.24
C LYS A 128 4.73 -4.09 9.85
N PRO A 129 3.54 -3.49 9.76
CA PRO A 129 3.02 -3.02 8.48
C PRO A 129 3.66 -1.69 8.07
N THR A 130 3.97 -1.53 6.78
CA THR A 130 4.18 -0.23 6.16
C THR A 130 3.16 0.00 5.05
N TYR A 131 2.71 1.24 4.94
CA TYR A 131 1.77 1.69 3.92
C TYR A 131 2.50 2.70 3.04
N PRO A 132 3.11 2.25 1.92
CA PRO A 132 3.84 3.15 1.03
C PRO A 132 2.98 4.32 0.60
N ASP A 133 3.56 5.52 0.52
CA ASP A 133 2.79 6.75 0.29
C ASP A 133 2.12 6.80 -1.09
N PHE A 134 2.80 6.31 -2.13
CA PHE A 134 2.33 6.47 -3.51
C PHE A 134 2.36 5.20 -4.32
N ILE A 135 1.33 5.05 -5.12
CA ILE A 135 1.21 4.08 -6.20
C ILE A 135 1.12 4.88 -7.49
N VAL A 136 2.07 4.68 -8.39
CA VAL A 136 2.14 5.37 -9.69
C VAL A 136 1.90 4.37 -10.80
N VAL A 137 1.01 4.69 -11.71
CA VAL A 137 0.70 3.89 -12.90
C VAL A 137 1.46 4.45 -14.08
N ARG A 138 2.18 3.57 -14.78
CA ARG A 138 2.91 3.93 -16.01
C ARG A 138 2.50 3.03 -17.16
N LYS A 139 2.68 3.51 -18.37
CA LYS A 139 2.61 2.69 -19.58
C LYS A 139 3.85 1.81 -19.71
N ASP A 140 3.65 0.60 -20.18
CA ASP A 140 4.71 -0.33 -20.53
C ASP A 140 4.37 -1.01 -21.85
N ASP A 141 5.31 -1.02 -22.80
CA ASP A 141 5.07 -1.50 -24.16
C ASP A 141 4.82 -3.02 -24.23
N ARG A 142 5.20 -3.77 -23.19
CA ARG A 142 5.07 -5.24 -23.17
C ARG A 142 3.79 -5.71 -22.48
N VAL A 143 3.43 -5.06 -21.38
CA VAL A 143 2.30 -5.51 -20.53
C VAL A 143 1.16 -4.50 -20.47
N GLY A 144 1.28 -3.36 -21.16
CA GLY A 144 0.28 -2.30 -21.21
C GLY A 144 0.44 -1.30 -20.06
N TYR A 145 0.37 -1.75 -18.81
CA TYR A 145 0.55 -0.91 -17.63
C TYR A 145 1.36 -1.62 -16.56
N VAL A 146 2.18 -0.86 -15.86
CA VAL A 146 2.89 -1.30 -14.65
C VAL A 146 2.59 -0.35 -13.50
N ILE A 147 2.69 -0.88 -12.30
CA ILE A 147 2.46 -0.15 -11.05
C ILE A 147 3.79 0.00 -10.34
N ASP A 148 4.17 1.25 -10.06
CA ASP A 148 5.32 1.55 -9.20
C ASP A 148 4.83 1.88 -7.79
N ILE A 149 5.57 1.47 -6.78
CA ILE A 149 5.32 1.73 -5.36
C ILE A 149 6.46 2.61 -4.86
N LEU A 150 6.14 3.82 -4.44
CA LEU A 150 7.12 4.83 -4.11
C LEU A 150 6.88 5.38 -2.70
N GLU A 151 7.93 5.37 -1.90
CA GLU A 151 7.91 5.83 -0.50
C GLU A 151 9.01 6.88 -0.30
N PRO A 152 8.70 8.19 -0.31
CA PRO A 152 9.66 9.21 0.11
C PRO A 152 9.92 9.07 1.61
N HIS A 153 11.18 8.86 1.97
CA HIS A 153 11.51 8.49 3.34
C HIS A 153 12.79 9.14 3.83
N SER A 154 12.78 9.61 5.09
CA SER A 154 13.99 10.19 5.70
C SER A 154 15.05 9.12 5.95
N PRO A 155 16.33 9.42 5.66
CA PRO A 155 17.44 8.51 5.94
C PRO A 155 17.63 8.24 7.45
N ASP A 156 17.08 9.09 8.31
CA ASP A 156 17.31 9.05 9.76
C ASP A 156 16.43 8.06 10.52
N PHE A 157 15.49 7.43 9.83
CA PHE A 157 14.60 6.44 10.46
C PHE A 157 15.28 5.08 10.64
N LYS A 158 15.14 4.53 11.85
CA LYS A 158 15.77 3.24 12.23
C LYS A 158 15.19 2.03 11.49
N ASP A 159 13.99 2.14 10.95
CA ASP A 159 13.27 1.08 10.25
C ASP A 159 13.59 0.98 8.75
N ASN A 160 14.42 1.88 8.21
CA ASN A 160 14.78 1.92 6.78
C ASN A 160 15.26 0.58 6.23
N LEU A 161 16.16 -0.09 6.95
CA LEU A 161 16.67 -1.39 6.51
C LEU A 161 15.59 -2.47 6.52
N GLY A 162 14.73 -2.47 7.53
CA GLY A 162 13.60 -3.38 7.63
C GLY A 162 12.63 -3.18 6.47
N LYS A 163 12.21 -1.93 6.23
CA LYS A 163 11.34 -1.57 5.10
C LYS A 163 11.95 -1.95 3.75
N ALA A 164 13.23 -1.66 3.52
CA ALA A 164 13.91 -2.02 2.28
C ALA A 164 13.91 -3.54 2.02
N LYS A 165 14.11 -4.35 3.07
CA LYS A 165 14.00 -5.81 2.98
C LYS A 165 12.56 -6.26 2.71
N GLY A 166 11.57 -5.67 3.39
CA GLY A 166 10.14 -5.94 3.13
C GLY A 166 9.74 -5.62 1.71
N PHE A 167 10.19 -4.48 1.18
CA PHE A 167 9.94 -4.08 -0.21
C PHE A 167 10.59 -5.05 -1.22
N ALA A 168 11.82 -5.48 -0.96
CA ALA A 168 12.51 -6.45 -1.79
C ALA A 168 11.81 -7.82 -1.79
N GLU A 169 11.28 -8.25 -0.64
CA GLU A 169 10.49 -9.47 -0.53
C GLU A 169 9.17 -9.35 -1.30
N TYR A 170 8.47 -8.24 -1.13
CA TYR A 170 7.24 -7.97 -1.86
C TYR A 170 7.46 -7.97 -3.37
N ALA A 171 8.56 -7.37 -3.86
CA ALA A 171 8.93 -7.37 -5.27
C ALA A 171 9.15 -8.80 -5.82
N ARG A 172 9.81 -9.66 -5.04
CA ARG A 172 10.02 -11.07 -5.44
C ARG A 172 8.72 -11.86 -5.55
N GLN A 173 7.76 -11.57 -4.67
CA GLN A 173 6.45 -12.24 -4.66
C GLN A 173 5.48 -11.70 -5.71
N ASN A 174 5.73 -10.47 -6.21
CA ASN A 174 4.85 -9.76 -7.14
C ASN A 174 5.63 -9.28 -8.38
N PRO A 175 6.06 -10.19 -9.28
CA PRO A 175 6.92 -9.85 -10.42
C PRO A 175 6.25 -8.94 -11.45
N GLY A 176 4.93 -8.73 -11.38
CA GLY A 176 4.19 -7.78 -12.22
C GLY A 176 4.24 -6.33 -11.75
N VAL A 177 4.78 -6.08 -10.54
CA VAL A 177 5.00 -4.72 -10.03
C VAL A 177 6.29 -4.17 -10.64
N GLY A 178 6.28 -2.89 -11.00
CA GLY A 178 7.44 -2.18 -11.54
C GLY A 178 8.47 -1.84 -10.46
N ARG A 179 8.72 -0.55 -10.27
CA ARG A 179 9.65 -0.10 -9.22
C ARG A 179 8.99 -0.19 -7.84
N ILE A 180 9.75 -0.67 -6.85
CA ILE A 180 9.40 -0.54 -5.44
C ILE A 180 10.58 0.15 -4.77
N GLN A 181 10.40 1.39 -4.32
CA GLN A 181 11.52 2.22 -3.90
C GLN A 181 11.23 3.01 -2.63
N LEU A 182 12.19 2.95 -1.69
CA LEU A 182 12.38 3.98 -0.69
C LEU A 182 13.19 5.11 -1.32
N ILE A 183 12.62 6.30 -1.36
CA ILE A 183 13.21 7.44 -2.07
C ILE A 183 13.72 8.44 -1.07
N ARG A 184 15.03 8.70 -1.13
CA ARG A 184 15.64 9.79 -0.40
C ARG A 184 15.68 11.02 -1.29
N MET A 185 15.13 12.12 -0.79
CA MET A 185 15.31 13.41 -1.42
C MET A 185 16.69 13.97 -0.99
N SER A 186 17.52 14.32 -1.95
CA SER A 186 18.79 14.99 -1.67
C SER A 186 18.53 16.50 -1.65
N ASN A 187 18.86 17.15 -0.54
CA ASN A 187 18.99 18.60 -0.56
C ASN A 187 20.14 18.94 -1.50
N CYS A 188 19.83 19.44 -2.69
CA CYS A 188 20.81 20.09 -3.57
C CYS A 188 21.16 21.48 -3.04
#